data_d2d944fd05b71fa9f6b377552c805f13
#
_entry.id   d2d944fd05b71fa9f6b377552c805f13
#
_cell.length_a   1.000
_cell.length_b   1.000
_cell.length_c   1.000
_cell.angle_alpha   90.00
_cell.angle_beta   90.00
_cell.angle_gamma   90.00
#
_symmetry.space_group_name_H-M   'P 1'
#
loop_
_entity.id
_entity.type
_entity.pdbx_description
1 polymer ?
#
loop_
_entity_poly.entity_id
_entity_poly.type
_entity_poly.pdbx_seq_one_letter_code
_entity_poly.pdbx_strand_id
1 'polypeptide(L)'
;MNTLAIFAQVIVASSIIYVWVFRFDNIIVEFKQYELSDLVRSAVGAAKIALATLIVAGIWYPSLVFMPSLMMGFLMLSAQYFHFKVKNPLPKYIPSFFLLLLCIFLLTVSENPF
;
A
#
# COMPACT_ATOMS: atom_id res chain seq x y z
N MET A 1 19.03 9.26 -0.27
CA MET A 1 17.71 9.29 -0.93
C MET A 1 17.23 10.72 -1.05
N ASN A 2 16.55 11.07 -2.13
CA ASN A 2 16.17 12.46 -2.35
C ASN A 2 14.89 12.84 -1.57
N THR A 3 14.63 14.15 -1.50
CA THR A 3 13.50 14.69 -0.75
C THR A 3 12.14 14.17 -1.27
N LEU A 4 12.01 14.00 -2.59
CA LEU A 4 10.77 13.50 -3.17
C LEU A 4 10.49 12.06 -2.73
N ALA A 5 11.53 11.23 -2.61
CA ALA A 5 11.37 9.87 -2.12
C ALA A 5 10.89 9.87 -0.66
N ILE A 6 11.42 10.74 0.18
CA ILE A 6 10.98 10.86 1.57
C ILE A 6 9.51 11.25 1.64
N PHE A 7 9.08 12.21 0.84
CA PHE A 7 7.67 12.58 0.77
C PHE A 7 6.81 11.39 0.34
N ALA A 8 7.24 10.64 -0.67
CA ALA A 8 6.50 9.47 -1.14
C ALA A 8 6.37 8.41 -0.03
N GLN A 9 7.46 8.15 0.71
CA GLN A 9 7.45 7.21 1.83
C GLN A 9 6.44 7.63 2.91
N VAL A 10 6.44 8.89 3.28
CA VAL A 10 5.51 9.41 4.29
C VAL A 10 4.07 9.34 3.81
N ILE A 11 3.83 9.70 2.54
CA ILE A 11 2.47 9.66 1.97
C ILE A 11 1.94 8.24 1.95
N VAL A 12 2.74 7.26 1.50
CA VAL A 12 2.32 5.86 1.45
C VAL A 12 1.97 5.37 2.85
N ALA A 13 2.87 5.56 3.81
CA ALA A 13 2.67 5.09 5.18
C ALA A 13 1.46 5.75 5.83
N SER A 14 1.33 7.07 5.70
CA SER A 14 0.21 7.80 6.29
C SER A 14 -1.12 7.38 5.69
N SER A 15 -1.16 7.14 4.38
CA SER A 15 -2.37 6.69 3.70
C SER A 15 -2.82 5.32 4.18
N ILE A 16 -1.89 4.39 4.33
CA ILE A 16 -2.19 3.04 4.82
C ILE A 16 -2.73 3.11 6.25
N ILE A 17 -2.09 3.87 7.12
CA ILE A 17 -2.53 4.00 8.51
C ILE A 17 -3.92 4.64 8.55
N TYR A 18 -4.14 5.70 7.77
CA TYR A 18 -5.44 6.38 7.74
C TYR A 18 -6.55 5.41 7.36
N VAL A 19 -6.37 4.66 6.28
CA VAL A 19 -7.40 3.74 5.78
C VAL A 19 -7.65 2.60 6.77
N TRP A 20 -6.60 1.98 7.29
CA TRP A 20 -6.73 0.77 8.11
C TRP A 20 -7.07 1.06 9.56
N VAL A 21 -6.85 2.27 10.06
CA VAL A 21 -7.20 2.65 11.43
C VAL A 21 -8.50 3.45 11.47
N PHE A 22 -8.60 4.49 10.64
CA PHE A 22 -9.72 5.42 10.70
C PHE A 22 -10.89 5.04 9.78
N ARG A 23 -10.65 4.22 8.77
CA ARG A 23 -11.68 3.79 7.84
C ARG A 23 -11.85 2.28 7.84
N PHE A 24 -11.63 1.66 8.97
CA PHE A 24 -11.70 0.20 9.08
C PHE A 24 -13.08 -0.34 8.74
N ASP A 25 -14.14 0.37 9.13
CA ASP A 25 -15.51 -0.05 8.81
C ASP A 25 -15.71 -0.17 7.31
N ASN A 26 -15.16 0.75 6.53
CA ASN A 26 -15.23 0.72 5.08
C ASN A 26 -14.46 -0.48 4.51
N ILE A 27 -13.33 -0.82 5.11
CA ILE A 27 -12.53 -1.99 4.71
C ILE A 27 -13.32 -3.28 4.93
N ILE A 28 -14.03 -3.40 6.06
CA ILE A 28 -14.86 -4.57 6.34
C ILE A 28 -15.90 -4.76 5.23
N VAL A 29 -16.59 -3.68 4.85
CA VAL A 29 -17.58 -3.73 3.79
C VAL A 29 -16.97 -4.13 2.46
N GLU A 30 -15.82 -3.54 2.10
CA GLU A 30 -15.15 -3.83 0.84
C GLU A 30 -14.69 -5.29 0.76
N PHE A 31 -14.13 -5.84 1.83
CA PHE A 31 -13.66 -7.23 1.81
C PHE A 31 -14.82 -8.22 1.75
N LYS A 32 -15.95 -7.89 2.37
CA LYS A 32 -17.17 -8.69 2.19
C LYS A 32 -17.66 -8.65 0.74
N GLN A 33 -17.59 -7.50 0.11
CA GLN A 33 -17.93 -7.33 -1.29
C GLN A 33 -17.02 -8.16 -2.20
N TYR A 34 -15.75 -8.29 -1.83
CA TYR A 34 -14.78 -9.11 -2.56
C TYR A 34 -14.93 -10.61 -2.28
N GLU A 35 -15.81 -10.99 -1.35
CA GLU A 35 -16.00 -12.38 -0.91
C GLU A 35 -14.74 -12.95 -0.25
N LEU A 36 -14.00 -12.10 0.45
CA LEU A 36 -12.80 -12.51 1.18
C LEU A 36 -13.11 -12.69 2.66
N SER A 37 -12.46 -13.67 3.29
CA SER A 37 -12.67 -13.98 4.70
C SER A 37 -12.09 -12.92 5.61
N ASP A 38 -12.54 -12.90 6.87
CA ASP A 38 -11.98 -12.02 7.88
C ASP A 38 -10.50 -12.30 8.14
N LEU A 39 -10.09 -13.56 8.02
CA LEU A 39 -8.69 -13.93 8.17
C LEU A 39 -7.84 -13.28 7.09
N VAL A 40 -8.30 -13.32 5.83
CA VAL A 40 -7.59 -12.69 4.71
C VAL A 40 -7.50 -11.19 4.93
N ARG A 41 -8.59 -10.55 5.37
CA ARG A 41 -8.59 -9.12 5.68
C ARG A 41 -7.54 -8.77 6.73
N SER A 42 -7.49 -9.53 7.82
CA SER A 42 -6.54 -9.31 8.90
C SER A 42 -5.11 -9.52 8.43
N ALA A 43 -4.87 -10.57 7.63
CA ALA A 43 -3.54 -10.84 7.09
C ALA A 43 -3.06 -9.71 6.15
N VAL A 44 -3.94 -9.23 5.28
CA VAL A 44 -3.61 -8.13 4.37
C VAL A 44 -3.33 -6.85 5.15
N GLY A 45 -4.14 -6.55 6.16
CA GLY A 45 -3.95 -5.38 7.00
C GLY A 45 -2.63 -5.42 7.75
N ALA A 46 -2.31 -6.56 8.35
CA ALA A 46 -1.05 -6.73 9.05
C ALA A 46 0.14 -6.56 8.09
N ALA A 47 0.05 -7.15 6.90
CA ALA A 47 1.09 -7.01 5.89
C ALA A 47 1.27 -5.55 5.45
N LYS A 48 0.19 -4.84 5.18
CA LYS A 48 0.26 -3.44 4.75
C LYS A 48 0.86 -2.55 5.84
N ILE A 49 0.46 -2.74 7.09
CA ILE A 49 0.99 -1.95 8.21
C ILE A 49 2.48 -2.25 8.41
N ALA A 50 2.86 -3.53 8.36
CA ALA A 50 4.27 -3.90 8.48
C ALA A 50 5.11 -3.30 7.35
N LEU A 51 4.62 -3.38 6.11
CA LEU A 51 5.34 -2.81 4.96
C LEU A 51 5.41 -1.29 5.04
N ALA A 52 4.34 -0.63 5.48
CA ALA A 52 4.35 0.81 5.68
C ALA A 52 5.39 1.22 6.72
N THR A 53 5.50 0.45 7.79
CA THR A 53 6.51 0.68 8.84
C THR A 53 7.92 0.56 8.27
N LEU A 54 8.16 -0.47 7.45
CA LEU A 54 9.47 -0.67 6.83
C LEU A 54 9.80 0.44 5.82
N ILE A 55 8.81 0.91 5.08
CA ILE A 55 9.00 2.01 4.13
C ILE A 55 9.40 3.29 4.87
N VAL A 56 8.76 3.58 6.00
CA VAL A 56 9.14 4.73 6.83
C VAL A 56 10.53 4.55 7.42
N ALA A 57 10.85 3.35 7.91
CA ALA A 57 12.17 3.05 8.44
C ALA A 57 13.26 3.24 7.36
N GLY A 58 12.89 3.09 6.10
CA GLY A 58 13.79 3.32 4.98
C GLY A 58 14.28 4.76 4.85
N ILE A 59 13.66 5.72 5.54
CA ILE A 59 14.16 7.10 5.58
C ILE A 59 15.54 7.12 6.24
N TRP A 60 15.72 6.31 7.26
CA TRP A 60 17.01 6.18 7.97
C TRP A 60 17.86 5.03 7.45
N TYR A 61 17.23 4.02 6.85
CA TYR A 61 17.89 2.81 6.33
C TYR A 61 17.47 2.59 4.89
N PRO A 62 18.08 3.31 3.92
CA PRO A 62 17.60 3.28 2.53
C PRO A 62 17.51 1.90 1.89
N SER A 63 18.31 0.94 2.34
CA SER A 63 18.24 -0.43 1.82
C SER A 63 16.92 -1.13 2.13
N LEU A 64 16.13 -0.63 3.08
CA LEU A 64 14.83 -1.19 3.42
C LEU A 64 13.70 -0.74 2.50
N VAL A 65 13.96 0.15 1.55
CA VAL A 65 12.88 0.71 0.73
C VAL A 65 12.49 -0.22 -0.42
N PHE A 66 13.45 -0.88 -1.05
CA PHE A 66 13.19 -1.62 -2.29
C PHE A 66 12.18 -2.74 -2.10
N MET A 67 12.47 -3.71 -1.22
CA MET A 67 11.61 -4.89 -1.04
C MET A 67 10.22 -4.53 -0.48
N PRO A 68 10.11 -3.71 0.58
CA PRO A 68 8.77 -3.31 1.04
C PRO A 68 7.96 -2.57 -0.01
N SER A 69 8.59 -1.71 -0.81
CA SER A 69 7.88 -1.01 -1.89
C SER A 69 7.40 -1.96 -2.97
N LEU A 70 8.21 -2.96 -3.32
CA LEU A 70 7.83 -3.99 -4.29
C LEU A 70 6.62 -4.79 -3.78
N MET A 71 6.67 -5.24 -2.53
CA MET A 71 5.57 -6.00 -1.94
C MET A 71 4.31 -5.17 -1.79
N MET A 72 4.43 -3.92 -1.35
CA MET A 72 3.30 -3.01 -1.27
C MET A 72 2.68 -2.76 -2.65
N GLY A 73 3.52 -2.64 -3.67
CA GLY A 73 3.05 -2.49 -5.05
C GLY A 73 2.22 -3.68 -5.50
N PHE A 74 2.60 -4.90 -5.15
CA PHE A 74 1.80 -6.09 -5.44
C PHE A 74 0.46 -6.04 -4.73
N LEU A 75 0.42 -5.59 -3.48
CA LEU A 75 -0.86 -5.47 -2.76
C LEU A 75 -1.75 -4.42 -3.42
N MET A 76 -1.19 -3.33 -3.92
CA MET A 76 -1.97 -2.31 -4.62
C MET A 76 -2.49 -2.80 -5.97
N LEU A 77 -1.70 -3.61 -6.69
CA LEU A 77 -2.18 -4.25 -7.90
C LEU A 77 -3.33 -5.20 -7.60
N SER A 78 -3.23 -5.97 -6.53
CA SER A 78 -4.31 -6.84 -6.09
C SER A 78 -5.58 -6.05 -5.78
N ALA A 79 -5.43 -4.87 -5.15
CA ALA A 79 -6.56 -3.99 -4.87
C ALA A 79 -7.23 -3.54 -6.17
N GLN A 80 -6.46 -3.18 -7.20
CA GLN A 80 -7.01 -2.82 -8.50
C GLN A 80 -7.81 -3.97 -9.10
N TYR A 81 -7.27 -5.18 -9.01
CA TYR A 81 -7.96 -6.37 -9.51
C TYR A 81 -9.31 -6.55 -8.83
N PHE A 82 -9.37 -6.45 -7.50
CA PHE A 82 -10.63 -6.62 -6.77
C PHE A 82 -11.63 -5.51 -7.05
N HIS A 83 -11.17 -4.27 -7.18
CA HIS A 83 -12.06 -3.18 -7.59
C HIS A 83 -12.67 -3.45 -8.96
N PHE A 84 -11.87 -3.94 -9.90
CA PHE A 84 -12.34 -4.29 -11.23
C PHE A 84 -13.33 -5.47 -11.16
N LYS A 85 -13.01 -6.49 -10.37
CA LYS A 85 -13.83 -7.70 -10.26
C LYS A 85 -15.24 -7.39 -9.76
N VAL A 86 -15.38 -6.48 -8.79
CA VAL A 86 -16.69 -6.10 -8.25
C VAL A 86 -17.29 -4.89 -8.96
N LYS A 87 -16.62 -4.39 -10.00
CA LYS A 87 -17.08 -3.27 -10.82
C LYS A 87 -17.34 -2.01 -10.00
N ASN A 88 -16.43 -1.69 -9.09
CA ASN A 88 -16.51 -0.45 -8.32
C ASN A 88 -16.42 0.78 -9.22
N PRO A 89 -17.07 1.90 -8.83
CA PRO A 89 -16.94 3.15 -9.59
C PRO A 89 -15.50 3.66 -9.57
N LEU A 90 -15.12 4.40 -10.59
CA LEU A 90 -13.78 4.91 -10.81
C LEU A 90 -13.15 5.57 -9.57
N PRO A 91 -13.87 6.42 -8.79
CA PRO A 91 -13.27 7.04 -7.62
C PRO A 91 -12.69 6.07 -6.59
N LYS A 92 -13.15 4.81 -6.54
CA LYS A 92 -12.61 3.83 -5.62
C LYS A 92 -11.27 3.26 -6.06
N TYR A 93 -10.92 3.38 -7.33
CA TYR A 93 -9.62 2.94 -7.85
C TYR A 93 -8.51 3.93 -7.54
N ILE A 94 -8.86 5.22 -7.44
CA ILE A 94 -7.88 6.31 -7.41
C ILE A 94 -6.90 6.20 -6.26
N PRO A 95 -7.32 5.97 -4.99
CA PRO A 95 -6.34 5.91 -3.89
C PRO A 95 -5.29 4.82 -4.07
N SER A 96 -5.70 3.59 -4.38
CA SER A 96 -4.72 2.50 -4.56
C SER A 96 -3.90 2.68 -5.81
N PHE A 97 -4.47 3.23 -6.88
CA PHE A 97 -3.71 3.52 -8.09
C PHE A 97 -2.64 4.58 -7.82
N PHE A 98 -2.99 5.63 -7.07
CA PHE A 98 -2.03 6.66 -6.68
C PHE A 98 -0.90 6.07 -5.84
N LEU A 99 -1.24 5.22 -4.84
CA LEU A 99 -0.23 4.57 -4.02
C LEU A 99 0.63 3.61 -4.83
N LEU A 100 0.04 2.93 -5.81
CA LEU A 100 0.81 2.07 -6.71
C LEU A 100 1.87 2.88 -7.47
N LEU A 101 1.48 4.05 -8.00
CA LEU A 101 2.43 4.91 -8.69
C LEU A 101 3.55 5.38 -7.77
N LEU A 102 3.24 5.71 -6.51
CA LEU A 102 4.26 6.08 -5.54
C LEU A 102 5.21 4.92 -5.23
N CYS A 103 4.68 3.70 -5.13
CA CYS A 103 5.52 2.52 -4.93
C CYS A 103 6.45 2.28 -6.11
N ILE A 104 5.96 2.44 -7.32
CA ILE A 104 6.80 2.34 -8.53
C ILE A 104 7.89 3.40 -8.50
N PHE A 105 7.55 4.63 -8.14
CA PHE A 105 8.53 5.70 -8.00
C PHE A 105 9.60 5.34 -6.98
N LEU A 106 9.20 4.81 -5.82
CA LEU A 106 10.16 4.40 -4.79
C LEU A 106 11.07 3.28 -5.29
N LEU A 107 10.56 2.36 -6.09
CA LEU A 107 11.37 1.30 -6.67
C LEU A 107 12.44 1.86 -7.62
N THR A 108 12.11 2.91 -8.36
CA THR A 108 13.05 3.50 -9.32
C THR A 108 14.15 4.30 -8.68
N VAL A 109 13.88 4.93 -7.52
CA VAL A 109 14.86 5.80 -6.85
C VAL A 109 15.55 5.12 -5.67
N SER A 110 15.07 3.96 -5.24
CA SER A 110 15.68 3.24 -4.13
C SER A 110 16.93 2.51 -4.57
N GLU A 111 17.85 2.32 -3.61
CA GLU A 111 19.02 1.50 -3.85
C GLU A 111 18.63 0.03 -3.87
N ASN A 112 19.18 -0.70 -4.86
CA ASN A 112 18.95 -2.13 -4.95
C ASN A 112 19.69 -2.82 -3.79
N PRO A 113 18.99 -3.60 -2.93
CA PRO A 113 19.63 -4.29 -1.80
C PRO A 113 20.44 -5.52 -2.20
N PHE A 114 20.39 -5.92 -3.47
CA PHE A 114 21.13 -7.10 -3.96
C PHE A 114 22.46 -6.76 -4.56
#